data_1b15d109b4710d5e68b02585c36829bf
#
_entry.id   1b15d109b4710d5e68b02585c36829bf
#
_cell.length_a   1.000
_cell.length_b   1.000
_cell.length_c   1.000
_cell.angle_alpha   90.00
_cell.angle_beta   90.00
_cell.angle_gamma   90.00
#
_symmetry.space_group_name_H-M   'P 1'
#
loop_
_entity.id
_entity.type
_entity.pdbx_description
1 polymer ?
#
loop_
_entity_poly.entity_id
_entity_poly.type
_entity_poly.pdbx_seq_one_letter_code
_entity_poly.pdbx_strand_id
1 'polypeptide(L)'
;DRSVSRGLGDVYKRQDEERAKMTTLLQAGFTDTFRYFYPAAEGIYSWWSYRFKAREKNAGWRIDYFITSECLAPQLKKAAIHTEVFGSDHCPVELDIDL
;
A
#
# COMPACT_ATOMS: atom_id res chain seq x y z
N ASP A 1 14.64 8.20 -22.07
CA ASP A 1 14.37 7.35 -23.20
C ASP A 1 12.87 7.05 -23.25
N ARG A 2 12.46 6.54 -24.40
CA ARG A 2 11.05 6.30 -24.68
C ARG A 2 10.39 5.34 -23.66
N SER A 3 11.06 4.26 -23.31
CA SER A 3 10.48 3.29 -22.38
C SER A 3 10.39 3.85 -20.95
N VAL A 4 11.32 4.67 -20.54
CA VAL A 4 11.27 5.34 -19.25
C VAL A 4 10.07 6.29 -19.17
N SER A 5 9.90 7.11 -20.20
CA SER A 5 8.78 8.06 -20.28
C SER A 5 7.43 7.35 -20.27
N ARG A 6 7.30 6.28 -21.06
CA ARG A 6 6.09 5.45 -21.07
C ARG A 6 5.85 4.78 -19.73
N GLY A 7 6.91 4.25 -19.13
CA GLY A 7 6.82 3.59 -17.85
C GLY A 7 6.29 4.51 -16.77
N LEU A 8 6.75 5.76 -16.75
CA LEU A 8 6.25 6.74 -15.77
C LEU A 8 4.78 7.07 -15.99
N GLY A 9 4.35 7.25 -17.24
CA GLY A 9 2.96 7.51 -17.55
C GLY A 9 2.06 6.35 -17.17
N ASP A 10 2.47 5.13 -17.47
CA ASP A 10 1.73 3.92 -17.11
C ASP A 10 1.66 3.74 -15.59
N VAL A 11 2.74 4.07 -14.87
CA VAL A 11 2.77 4.00 -13.41
C VAL A 11 1.74 4.95 -12.80
N TYR A 12 1.69 6.20 -13.23
CA TYR A 12 0.71 7.16 -12.72
C TYR A 12 -0.73 6.74 -13.04
N LYS A 13 -0.97 6.23 -14.23
CA LYS A 13 -2.29 5.74 -14.60
C LYS A 13 -2.73 4.59 -13.72
N ARG A 14 -1.83 3.63 -13.45
CA ARG A 14 -2.12 2.50 -12.56
C ARG A 14 -2.41 2.97 -11.14
N GLN A 15 -1.70 3.98 -10.64
CA GLN A 15 -1.97 4.55 -9.32
C GLN A 15 -3.38 5.11 -9.22
N ASP A 16 -3.83 5.83 -10.24
CA ASP A 16 -5.18 6.38 -10.26
C ASP A 16 -6.23 5.27 -10.28
N GLU A 17 -6.03 4.23 -11.09
CA GLU A 17 -6.92 3.07 -11.14
C GLU A 17 -6.97 2.33 -9.81
N GLU A 18 -5.81 2.12 -9.16
CA GLU A 18 -5.73 1.46 -7.87
C GLU A 18 -6.43 2.27 -6.78
N ARG A 19 -6.26 3.59 -6.77
CA ARG A 19 -6.96 4.47 -5.84
C ARG A 19 -8.46 4.41 -6.03
N ALA A 20 -8.93 4.39 -7.28
CA ALA A 20 -10.37 4.30 -7.58
C ALA A 20 -10.95 2.98 -7.10
N LYS A 21 -10.24 1.86 -7.30
CA LYS A 21 -10.67 0.55 -6.82
C LYS A 21 -10.70 0.50 -5.29
N MET A 22 -9.69 1.06 -4.63
CA MET A 22 -9.65 1.11 -3.18
C MET A 22 -10.79 1.94 -2.63
N THR A 23 -11.07 3.09 -3.23
CA THR A 23 -12.21 3.93 -2.84
C THR A 23 -13.51 3.16 -2.96
N THR A 24 -13.70 2.42 -4.05
CA THR A 24 -14.89 1.58 -4.25
C THR A 24 -15.03 0.54 -3.14
N LEU A 25 -13.95 -0.14 -2.77
CA LEU A 25 -13.95 -1.13 -1.68
C LEU A 25 -14.32 -0.48 -0.34
N LEU A 26 -13.73 0.65 -0.03
CA LEU A 26 -14.00 1.35 1.23
C LEU A 26 -15.45 1.82 1.31
N GLN A 27 -16.01 2.29 0.20
CA GLN A 27 -17.43 2.70 0.14
C GLN A 27 -18.37 1.52 0.24
N ALA A 28 -17.91 0.31 -0.12
CA ALA A 28 -18.72 -0.91 -0.04
C ALA A 28 -18.69 -1.56 1.36
N GLY A 29 -18.07 -0.93 2.35
CA GLY A 29 -18.08 -1.43 3.73
C GLY A 29 -16.86 -2.26 4.09
N PHE A 30 -15.72 -2.03 3.45
CA PHE A 30 -14.45 -2.67 3.77
C PHE A 30 -13.49 -1.67 4.40
N THR A 31 -12.57 -2.18 5.19
CA THR A 31 -11.57 -1.37 5.91
C THR A 31 -10.17 -1.71 5.42
N ASP A 32 -9.41 -0.69 5.03
CA ASP A 32 -7.96 -0.78 4.84
C ASP A 32 -7.33 -0.76 6.24
N THR A 33 -6.83 -1.91 6.69
CA THR A 33 -6.42 -2.08 8.08
C THR A 33 -5.23 -1.21 8.47
N PHE A 34 -4.28 -0.98 7.57
CA PHE A 34 -3.17 -0.08 7.87
C PHE A 34 -3.67 1.36 8.06
N ARG A 35 -4.52 1.82 7.14
CA ARG A 35 -5.07 3.19 7.21
C ARG A 35 -5.97 3.39 8.40
N TYR A 36 -6.60 2.32 8.89
CA TYR A 36 -7.43 2.37 10.10
C TYR A 36 -6.60 2.82 11.32
N PHE A 37 -5.39 2.28 11.47
CA PHE A 37 -4.51 2.65 12.60
C PHE A 37 -3.70 3.92 12.33
N TYR A 38 -3.41 4.20 11.06
CA TYR A 38 -2.55 5.33 10.67
C TYR A 38 -3.24 6.17 9.59
N PRO A 39 -4.34 6.87 9.94
CA PRO A 39 -5.14 7.57 8.93
C PRO A 39 -4.43 8.73 8.24
N ALA A 40 -3.41 9.29 8.86
CA ALA A 40 -2.67 10.45 8.33
C ALA A 40 -1.25 10.09 7.87
N ALA A 41 -0.87 8.81 7.91
CA ALA A 41 0.49 8.40 7.51
C ALA A 41 0.69 8.59 6.01
N GLU A 42 1.82 9.19 5.63
CA GLU A 42 2.21 9.42 4.26
C GLU A 42 3.59 8.84 4.01
N GLY A 43 3.87 8.48 2.75
CA GLY A 43 5.20 8.00 2.38
C GLY A 43 5.55 6.62 2.93
N ILE A 44 4.55 5.85 3.38
CA ILE A 44 4.74 4.48 3.86
C ILE A 44 4.28 3.54 2.76
N TYR A 45 5.22 2.82 2.18
CA TYR A 45 4.99 1.98 1.02
C TYR A 45 5.36 0.54 1.31
N SER A 46 4.83 -0.39 0.50
CA SER A 46 5.14 -1.82 0.59
C SER A 46 5.94 -2.33 -0.60
N TRP A 47 6.07 -1.51 -1.62
CA TRP A 47 6.78 -1.88 -2.85
C TRP A 47 7.54 -0.70 -3.42
N TRP A 48 8.74 -0.96 -3.96
CA TRP A 48 9.55 0.02 -4.69
C TRP A 48 10.16 -0.68 -5.90
N SER A 49 10.22 0.02 -7.03
CA SER A 49 10.94 -0.51 -8.19
C SER A 49 12.42 -0.64 -7.85
N TYR A 50 13.09 -1.64 -8.43
CA TYR A 50 14.55 -1.73 -8.37
C TYR A 50 15.23 -0.66 -9.21
N ARG A 51 14.49 0.00 -10.10
CA ARG A 51 15.02 1.01 -11.01
C ARG A 51 15.17 2.36 -10.32
N PHE A 52 16.16 3.12 -10.76
CA PHE A 52 16.35 4.53 -10.38
C PHE A 52 16.51 4.75 -8.88
N LYS A 53 17.01 3.74 -8.17
CA LYS A 53 17.17 3.81 -6.71
C LYS A 53 15.87 4.26 -6.01
N ALA A 54 14.74 3.74 -6.47
CA ALA A 54 13.43 4.15 -6.00
C ALA A 54 13.27 3.99 -4.49
N ARG A 55 13.82 2.92 -3.90
CA ARG A 55 13.69 2.68 -2.46
C ARG A 55 14.51 3.69 -1.65
N GLU A 56 15.70 4.06 -2.10
CA GLU A 56 16.52 5.07 -1.44
C GLU A 56 15.83 6.43 -1.45
N LYS A 57 15.12 6.75 -2.53
CA LYS A 57 14.36 7.98 -2.69
C LYS A 57 12.96 7.90 -2.08
N ASN A 58 12.59 6.72 -1.58
CA ASN A 58 11.24 6.40 -1.11
C ASN A 58 10.16 6.72 -2.15
N ALA A 59 10.44 6.41 -3.42
CA ALA A 59 9.50 6.55 -4.52
C ALA A 59 8.83 5.20 -4.77
N GLY A 60 7.88 4.87 -3.94
CA GLY A 60 7.23 3.56 -3.95
C GLY A 60 5.71 3.63 -4.01
N TRP A 61 5.09 2.47 -3.84
CA TRP A 61 3.65 2.31 -3.78
C TRP A 61 3.26 1.47 -2.58
N ARG A 62 2.10 1.75 -2.02
CA ARG A 62 1.46 0.86 -1.06
C ARG A 62 0.48 0.00 -1.84
N ILE A 63 0.90 -1.21 -2.20
CA ILE A 63 0.12 -2.14 -3.02
C ILE A 63 -0.21 -3.45 -2.33
N ASP A 64 0.36 -3.71 -1.18
CA ASP A 64 0.08 -4.91 -0.38
C ASP A 64 -0.81 -4.50 0.79
N TYR A 65 -2.01 -5.08 0.87
CA TYR A 65 -3.02 -4.69 1.85
C TYR A 65 -3.59 -5.90 2.57
N PHE A 66 -4.01 -5.68 3.82
CA PHE A 66 -5.00 -6.52 4.46
C PHE A 66 -6.30 -5.71 4.56
N ILE A 67 -7.33 -6.18 3.89
CA ILE A 67 -8.64 -5.51 3.86
C ILE A 67 -9.66 -6.41 4.55
N THR A 68 -10.39 -5.86 5.51
CA THR A 68 -11.40 -6.58 6.27
C THR A 68 -12.76 -5.93 6.09
N SER A 69 -13.82 -6.70 6.39
CA SER A 69 -15.15 -6.10 6.53
C SER A 69 -15.11 -5.09 7.68
N GLU A 70 -15.78 -3.95 7.53
CA GLU A 70 -15.78 -2.92 8.57
C GLU A 70 -16.42 -3.38 9.87
N CYS A 71 -17.27 -4.41 9.85
CA CYS A 71 -17.82 -4.98 11.08
C CYS A 71 -16.76 -5.68 11.93
N LEU A 72 -15.59 -5.99 11.39
CA LEU A 72 -14.47 -6.57 12.13
C LEU A 72 -13.54 -5.50 12.75
N ALA A 73 -13.81 -4.22 12.52
CA ALA A 73 -12.96 -3.16 13.05
C ALA A 73 -12.70 -3.28 14.57
N PRO A 74 -13.67 -3.62 15.41
CA PRO A 74 -13.39 -3.80 16.84
C PRO A 74 -12.41 -4.93 17.17
N GLN A 75 -12.23 -5.90 16.30
CA GLN A 75 -11.30 -7.01 16.49
C GLN A 75 -9.89 -6.72 15.97
N LEU A 76 -9.67 -5.61 15.29
CA LEU A 76 -8.35 -5.24 14.81
C LEU A 76 -7.46 -4.83 15.97
N LYS A 77 -6.25 -5.39 16.05
CA LYS A 77 -5.29 -5.12 17.12
C LYS A 77 -4.12 -4.26 16.67
N LYS A 78 -3.58 -4.55 15.47
CA LYS A 78 -2.38 -3.88 14.97
C LYS A 78 -2.28 -4.09 13.47
N ALA A 79 -1.77 -3.08 12.76
CA ALA A 79 -1.33 -3.22 11.39
C ALA A 79 0.05 -2.57 11.26
N ALA A 80 0.90 -3.12 10.40
CA ALA A 80 2.24 -2.60 10.20
C ALA A 80 2.70 -2.84 8.76
N ILE A 81 3.59 -1.97 8.29
CA ILE A 81 4.33 -2.12 7.06
C ILE A 81 5.81 -2.06 7.46
N HIS A 82 6.53 -3.18 7.31
CA HIS A 82 7.89 -3.33 7.79
C HIS A 82 8.88 -2.83 6.74
N THR A 83 8.95 -1.52 6.54
CA THR A 83 9.78 -0.89 5.52
C THR A 83 11.29 -1.10 5.74
N GLU A 84 11.69 -1.49 6.94
CA GLU A 84 13.09 -1.76 7.30
C GLU A 84 13.57 -3.14 6.83
N VAL A 85 12.68 -4.00 6.37
CA VAL A 85 13.05 -5.35 5.92
C VAL A 85 13.38 -5.32 4.42
N PHE A 86 14.57 -5.75 4.07
CA PHE A 86 15.07 -5.82 2.72
C PHE A 86 15.15 -7.27 2.24
N GLY A 87 15.45 -7.48 0.96
CA GLY A 87 15.60 -8.81 0.36
C GLY A 87 14.60 -9.06 -0.77
N SER A 88 13.65 -8.14 -0.97
CA SER A 88 12.66 -8.18 -2.05
C SER A 88 12.34 -6.75 -2.45
N ASP A 89 11.69 -6.57 -3.60
CA ASP A 89 11.12 -5.27 -4.01
C ASP A 89 9.86 -4.93 -3.20
N HIS A 90 9.29 -5.90 -2.49
CA HIS A 90 8.27 -5.69 -1.47
C HIS A 90 8.88 -5.72 -0.08
N CYS A 91 8.22 -5.09 0.88
CA CYS A 91 8.49 -5.34 2.29
C CYS A 91 7.28 -6.06 2.91
N PRO A 92 7.48 -6.76 4.05
CA PRO A 92 6.37 -7.45 4.70
C PRO A 92 5.30 -6.48 5.20
N VAL A 93 4.05 -6.90 5.11
CA VAL A 93 2.93 -6.22 5.76
C VAL A 93 2.33 -7.16 6.81
N GLU A 94 1.83 -6.60 7.89
CA GLU A 94 1.35 -7.36 9.04
C GLU A 94 -0.03 -6.89 9.45
N LEU A 95 -0.87 -7.85 9.87
CA LEU A 95 -2.14 -7.58 10.53
C LEU A 95 -2.30 -8.52 11.70
N ASP A 96 -2.56 -7.95 12.87
CA ASP A 96 -2.99 -8.68 14.05
C ASP A 96 -4.48 -8.46 14.24
N ILE A 97 -5.24 -9.55 14.25
CA ILE A 97 -6.69 -9.50 14.43
C ILE A 97 -7.12 -10.57 15.43
N ASP A 98 -8.04 -10.19 16.31
CA ASP A 98 -8.57 -11.06 17.36
C ASP A 98 -9.94 -11.58 16.90
N LEU A 99 -9.96 -12.74 16.32
CA LEU A 99 -11.20 -13.42 15.92
C LEU A 99 -11.65 -14.40 17.02
#